data_5480ebc9da6aba884dabbdecd506014c
#
_entry.id   5480ebc9da6aba884dabbdecd506014c
#
_cell.length_a   1.000
_cell.length_b   1.000
_cell.length_c   1.000
_cell.angle_alpha   90.00
_cell.angle_beta   90.00
_cell.angle_gamma   90.00
#
_symmetry.space_group_name_H-M   'P 1'
#
loop_
_entity.id
_entity.type
_entity.pdbx_description
1 polymer ?
#
loop_
_entity_poly.entity_id
_entity_poly.type
_entity_poly.pdbx_seq_one_letter_code
_entity_poly.pdbx_strand_id
1 'polypeptide(L)'
;MFQAKDIFDDAKDIFGICREEKLFRYMTDAIRMLANKGDIDPLVGALDICVQNKCVTLPREVETVFGVNLAGRPALGHNELFSWHLNGPGDCKGRCDYSWFDELPAVTYKDIICPGKLIAFVDKPSDSGKKLRVFGFDKQNKPLQTLVDGVWEEGLLVPTIYGYAVPAASDPTVGRITDIVKEPSDGIIRLSTFDSSSSSGTLIGIYDPDETHPRYRRIKISRGCPWVRIVYRKKSFEITSVNTRILLHSRFALVMAMKAVKFYLDSDVANGMQFEAHASRILTEQEGALTSPNALPMQVEDRNSIVQKDDWDVN
;
A
#
# COMPACT_ATOMS: atom_id res chain seq x y z
N MET A 1 -20.75 -6.46 -2.85
CA MET A 1 -20.18 -6.17 -1.52
C MET A 1 -21.21 -6.46 -0.44
N PHE A 2 -20.83 -7.04 0.64
CA PHE A 2 -21.67 -7.42 1.77
C PHE A 2 -20.95 -7.14 3.10
N GLN A 3 -21.62 -7.32 4.24
CA GLN A 3 -21.01 -7.12 5.56
C GLN A 3 -20.71 -8.48 6.22
N ALA A 4 -19.79 -8.49 7.17
CA ALA A 4 -19.42 -9.70 7.90
C ALA A 4 -20.63 -10.34 8.59
N LYS A 5 -21.59 -9.55 9.10
CA LYS A 5 -22.85 -10.05 9.68
C LYS A 5 -23.66 -10.92 8.74
N ASP A 6 -23.56 -10.67 7.41
CA ASP A 6 -24.38 -11.38 6.42
C ASP A 6 -23.98 -12.86 6.25
N ILE A 7 -22.81 -13.25 6.75
CA ILE A 7 -22.31 -14.63 6.76
C ILE A 7 -22.09 -15.15 8.19
N PHE A 8 -22.23 -14.31 9.16
CA PHE A 8 -21.86 -14.63 10.53
C PHE A 8 -22.70 -15.80 11.10
N ASP A 9 -24.01 -15.80 10.84
CA ASP A 9 -24.90 -16.84 11.32
C ASP A 9 -24.66 -18.15 10.54
N ASP A 10 -24.54 -18.08 9.20
CA ASP A 10 -24.20 -19.23 8.37
C ASP A 10 -22.86 -19.86 8.81
N ALA A 11 -21.87 -19.00 9.13
CA ALA A 11 -20.57 -19.45 9.60
C ALA A 11 -20.65 -20.11 11.00
N LYS A 12 -21.45 -19.57 11.92
CA LYS A 12 -21.68 -20.18 13.23
C LYS A 12 -22.26 -21.59 13.10
N ASP A 13 -23.27 -21.75 12.27
CA ASP A 13 -23.96 -23.05 12.07
C ASP A 13 -23.01 -24.09 11.45
N ILE A 14 -22.19 -23.66 10.46
CA ILE A 14 -21.26 -24.57 9.77
C ILE A 14 -20.08 -24.98 10.66
N PHE A 15 -19.52 -24.02 11.43
CA PHE A 15 -18.30 -24.25 12.19
C PHE A 15 -18.55 -24.66 13.66
N GLY A 16 -19.78 -24.54 14.16
CA GLY A 16 -20.09 -24.79 15.57
C GLY A 16 -19.32 -23.87 16.53
N ILE A 17 -18.90 -22.68 16.07
CA ILE A 17 -18.05 -21.76 16.81
C ILE A 17 -18.90 -20.65 17.41
N CYS A 18 -18.89 -20.55 18.74
CA CYS A 18 -19.63 -19.51 19.47
C CYS A 18 -18.82 -18.21 19.67
N ARG A 19 -17.49 -18.23 19.47
CA ARG A 19 -16.63 -17.06 19.71
C ARG A 19 -16.47 -16.23 18.44
N GLU A 20 -16.94 -14.98 18.48
CA GLU A 20 -16.91 -14.04 17.36
C GLU A 20 -15.50 -13.78 16.82
N GLU A 21 -14.54 -13.55 17.71
CA GLU A 21 -13.13 -13.32 17.37
C GLU A 21 -12.52 -14.43 16.51
N LYS A 22 -12.88 -15.69 16.82
CA LYS A 22 -12.39 -16.83 16.05
C LYS A 22 -12.99 -16.86 14.65
N LEU A 23 -14.27 -16.51 14.51
CA LEU A 23 -14.91 -16.40 13.19
C LEU A 23 -14.32 -15.25 12.36
N PHE A 24 -14.06 -14.09 12.97
CA PHE A 24 -13.40 -12.97 12.28
C PHE A 24 -12.01 -13.35 11.79
N ARG A 25 -11.26 -14.12 12.58
CA ARG A 25 -9.96 -14.63 12.16
C ARG A 25 -10.10 -15.57 10.96
N TYR A 26 -11.03 -16.53 10.98
CA TYR A 26 -11.27 -17.40 9.82
C TYR A 26 -11.68 -16.61 8.57
N MET A 27 -12.54 -15.61 8.71
CA MET A 27 -12.92 -14.73 7.59
C MET A 27 -11.72 -13.99 7.04
N THR A 28 -10.89 -13.42 7.91
CA THR A 28 -9.67 -12.67 7.50
C THR A 28 -8.70 -13.57 6.78
N ASP A 29 -8.41 -14.76 7.32
CA ASP A 29 -7.47 -15.71 6.72
C ASP A 29 -8.02 -16.26 5.39
N ALA A 30 -9.32 -16.48 5.28
CA ALA A 30 -9.98 -16.90 4.04
C ALA A 30 -9.88 -15.81 2.94
N ILE A 31 -10.09 -14.55 3.28
CA ILE A 31 -9.92 -13.43 2.33
C ILE A 31 -8.47 -13.34 1.87
N ARG A 32 -7.50 -13.44 2.78
CA ARG A 32 -6.07 -13.45 2.44
C ARG A 32 -5.71 -14.61 1.52
N MET A 33 -6.23 -15.79 1.81
CA MET A 33 -6.00 -16.98 0.98
C MET A 33 -6.52 -16.77 -0.44
N LEU A 34 -7.76 -16.27 -0.59
CA LEU A 34 -8.35 -16.00 -1.90
C LEU A 34 -7.58 -14.88 -2.63
N ALA A 35 -7.22 -13.81 -1.94
CA ALA A 35 -6.45 -12.69 -2.51
C ALA A 35 -5.07 -13.15 -3.06
N ASN A 36 -4.48 -14.19 -2.46
CA ASN A 36 -3.20 -14.72 -2.93
C ASN A 36 -3.31 -15.63 -4.16
N LYS A 37 -4.51 -16.08 -4.53
CA LYS A 37 -4.74 -16.99 -5.67
C LYS A 37 -4.99 -16.27 -6.98
N GLY A 38 -5.39 -15.00 -6.95
CA GLY A 38 -5.68 -14.27 -8.17
C GLY A 38 -5.93 -12.78 -7.93
N ASP A 39 -6.03 -12.06 -9.01
CA ASP A 39 -6.33 -10.64 -9.02
C ASP A 39 -7.85 -10.46 -8.98
N ILE A 40 -8.39 -10.40 -7.76
CA ILE A 40 -9.82 -10.21 -7.53
C ILE A 40 -10.14 -8.73 -7.74
N ASP A 41 -11.00 -8.42 -8.72
CA ASP A 41 -11.36 -7.05 -9.10
C ASP A 41 -11.60 -6.08 -7.93
N PRO A 42 -12.36 -6.42 -6.89
CA PRO A 42 -12.56 -5.51 -5.75
C PRO A 42 -11.30 -5.21 -4.95
N LEU A 43 -10.27 -6.06 -5.04
CA LEU A 43 -8.98 -5.88 -4.38
C LEU A 43 -7.97 -5.16 -5.27
N VAL A 44 -8.27 -4.98 -6.54
CA VAL A 44 -7.45 -4.18 -7.46
C VAL A 44 -7.86 -2.71 -7.34
N GLY A 45 -6.89 -1.84 -7.30
CA GLY A 45 -7.07 -0.40 -7.29
C GLY A 45 -6.19 0.27 -8.31
N ALA A 46 -6.60 1.45 -8.75
CA ALA A 46 -5.77 2.32 -9.55
C ALA A 46 -5.71 3.69 -8.88
N LEU A 47 -4.54 4.31 -8.89
CA LEU A 47 -4.38 5.66 -8.39
C LEU A 47 -3.45 6.46 -9.30
N ASP A 48 -3.77 7.75 -9.44
CA ASP A 48 -2.94 8.70 -10.14
C ASP A 48 -2.21 9.57 -9.11
N ILE A 49 -0.88 9.57 -9.15
CA ILE A 49 -0.04 10.30 -8.21
C ILE A 49 0.82 11.31 -8.95
N CYS A 50 0.90 12.52 -8.39
CA CYS A 50 1.90 13.49 -8.80
C CYS A 50 3.26 13.11 -8.21
N VAL A 51 4.28 13.05 -9.06
CA VAL A 51 5.61 12.58 -8.66
C VAL A 51 6.59 13.74 -8.64
N GLN A 52 7.32 13.81 -7.54
CA GLN A 52 8.49 14.69 -7.42
C GLN A 52 9.74 13.82 -7.23
N ASN A 53 10.86 14.26 -7.80
CA ASN A 53 12.18 13.64 -7.60
C ASN A 53 12.29 12.16 -8.00
N LYS A 54 11.49 11.70 -8.97
CA LYS A 54 11.50 10.31 -9.46
C LYS A 54 11.19 9.23 -8.43
N CYS A 55 10.76 9.58 -7.24
CA CYS A 55 10.36 8.65 -6.19
C CYS A 55 8.91 8.92 -5.80
N VAL A 56 8.17 7.86 -5.55
CA VAL A 56 6.77 7.89 -5.15
C VAL A 56 6.58 7.03 -3.93
N THR A 57 6.03 7.61 -2.88
CA THR A 57 5.57 6.85 -1.72
C THR A 57 4.09 6.54 -1.89
N LEU A 58 3.74 5.27 -1.82
CA LEU A 58 2.41 4.77 -2.07
C LEU A 58 1.54 4.87 -0.82
N PRO A 59 0.21 5.00 -0.96
CA PRO A 59 -0.69 4.87 0.16
C PRO A 59 -0.52 3.54 0.90
N ARG A 60 -0.82 3.52 2.20
CA ARG A 60 -0.65 2.35 3.07
C ARG A 60 -1.51 1.15 2.67
N GLU A 61 -2.60 1.41 1.96
CA GLU A 61 -3.50 0.38 1.42
C GLU A 61 -2.88 -0.45 0.29
N VAL A 62 -1.75 0.01 -0.28
CA VAL A 62 -1.07 -0.70 -1.38
C VAL A 62 -0.30 -1.89 -0.82
N GLU A 63 -0.71 -3.09 -1.20
CA GLU A 63 0.00 -4.33 -0.85
C GLU A 63 1.06 -4.69 -1.88
N THR A 64 0.68 -4.67 -3.16
CA THR A 64 1.56 -5.06 -4.27
C THR A 64 1.28 -4.16 -5.47
N VAL A 65 2.32 -3.73 -6.16
CA VAL A 65 2.20 -2.98 -7.41
C VAL A 65 2.17 -3.96 -8.57
N PHE A 66 1.10 -3.92 -9.37
CA PHE A 66 0.96 -4.75 -10.56
C PHE A 66 1.54 -4.09 -11.79
N GLY A 67 1.37 -2.78 -11.89
CA GLY A 67 1.83 -2.04 -13.05
C GLY A 67 1.90 -0.55 -12.81
N VAL A 68 2.78 0.09 -13.53
CA VAL A 68 2.99 1.54 -13.50
C VAL A 68 2.92 2.07 -14.92
N ASN A 69 2.16 3.14 -15.12
CA ASN A 69 2.07 3.85 -16.38
C ASN A 69 2.65 5.24 -16.23
N LEU A 70 3.65 5.56 -17.04
CA LEU A 70 4.34 6.84 -17.05
C LEU A 70 3.93 7.63 -18.29
N ALA A 71 3.13 8.68 -18.12
CA ALA A 71 2.65 9.53 -19.22
C ALA A 71 2.01 8.74 -20.38
N GLY A 72 1.14 7.77 -20.08
CA GLY A 72 0.44 6.96 -21.08
C GLY A 72 1.24 5.74 -21.59
N ARG A 73 2.45 5.50 -21.09
CA ARG A 73 3.27 4.35 -21.48
C ARG A 73 3.45 3.39 -20.30
N PRO A 74 3.24 2.08 -20.48
CA PRO A 74 3.52 1.12 -19.44
C PRO A 74 5.02 1.11 -19.12
N ALA A 75 5.35 1.04 -17.82
CA ALA A 75 6.71 0.91 -17.33
C ALA A 75 6.96 -0.55 -16.94
N LEU A 76 8.13 -1.06 -17.30
CA LEU A 76 8.56 -2.40 -16.89
C LEU A 76 9.03 -2.37 -15.43
N GLY A 77 8.57 -3.34 -14.64
CA GLY A 77 9.12 -3.57 -13.31
C GLY A 77 10.58 -3.99 -13.45
N HIS A 78 11.47 -3.23 -12.82
CA HIS A 78 12.88 -3.51 -12.82
C HIS A 78 13.25 -4.06 -11.44
N ASN A 79 13.71 -5.29 -11.39
CA ASN A 79 14.25 -5.87 -10.16
C ASN A 79 15.76 -5.71 -10.22
N GLU A 80 16.36 -4.97 -9.29
CA GLU A 80 17.80 -4.71 -9.24
C GLU A 80 18.61 -6.01 -9.33
N LEU A 81 18.15 -7.08 -8.69
CA LEU A 81 18.79 -8.38 -8.75
C LEU A 81 18.78 -8.97 -10.19
N PHE A 82 17.67 -8.80 -10.90
CA PHE A 82 17.52 -9.29 -12.27
C PHE A 82 18.33 -8.47 -13.27
N SER A 83 18.36 -7.16 -13.11
CA SER A 83 19.16 -6.27 -13.96
C SER A 83 20.64 -6.49 -13.75
N TRP A 84 21.06 -6.75 -12.52
CA TRP A 84 22.46 -7.05 -12.20
C TRP A 84 22.92 -8.37 -12.85
N HIS A 85 22.06 -9.38 -12.86
CA HIS A 85 22.35 -10.67 -13.48
C HIS A 85 22.31 -10.64 -15.02
N LEU A 86 21.42 -9.84 -15.61
CA LEU A 86 21.23 -9.80 -17.06
C LEU A 86 22.14 -8.81 -17.77
N ASN A 87 22.43 -7.67 -17.15
CA ASN A 87 23.13 -6.57 -17.85
C ASN A 87 24.56 -6.34 -17.34
N GLY A 88 25.00 -7.04 -16.28
CA GLY A 88 26.31 -6.83 -15.68
C GLY A 88 26.51 -5.39 -15.13
N PRO A 89 27.64 -5.11 -14.46
CA PRO A 89 27.89 -3.82 -13.79
C PRO A 89 28.33 -2.70 -14.74
N GLY A 90 27.98 -2.70 -15.99
CA GLY A 90 28.60 -1.74 -16.90
C GLY A 90 27.80 -1.10 -18.01
N ASP A 91 26.66 -1.60 -18.43
CA ASP A 91 26.13 -1.20 -19.74
C ASP A 91 24.70 -0.63 -19.79
N CYS A 92 24.32 0.20 -18.81
CA CYS A 92 23.18 1.09 -19.00
C CYS A 92 23.49 2.34 -19.84
N LYS A 93 24.61 2.39 -20.57
CA LYS A 93 24.99 3.50 -21.44
C LYS A 93 24.35 3.46 -22.83
N GLY A 94 23.68 2.38 -23.22
CA GLY A 94 23.04 2.24 -24.50
C GLY A 94 21.53 2.31 -24.40
N ARG A 95 20.93 3.42 -24.78
CA ARG A 95 19.53 3.60 -25.25
C ARG A 95 18.45 2.71 -24.61
N CYS A 96 18.22 2.86 -23.33
CA CYS A 96 16.98 2.35 -22.77
C CYS A 96 15.85 3.38 -23.02
N ASP A 97 15.21 3.29 -24.17
CA ASP A 97 14.03 4.11 -24.51
C ASP A 97 12.77 3.63 -23.78
N TYR A 98 12.86 2.56 -22.98
CA TYR A 98 11.73 2.06 -22.21
C TYR A 98 11.63 2.72 -20.82
N SER A 99 10.42 2.88 -20.38
CA SER A 99 10.11 3.34 -19.02
C SER A 99 10.20 2.17 -18.06
N TRP A 100 10.80 2.38 -16.90
CA TRP A 100 10.92 1.36 -15.86
C TRP A 100 10.60 1.93 -14.48
N PHE A 101 10.29 1.04 -13.54
CA PHE A 101 10.17 1.36 -12.13
C PHE A 101 10.83 0.28 -11.27
N ASP A 102 11.33 0.68 -10.11
CA ASP A 102 11.90 -0.21 -9.09
C ASP A 102 11.14 -0.06 -7.79
N GLU A 103 10.93 -1.16 -7.10
CA GLU A 103 10.49 -1.12 -5.71
C GLU A 103 11.68 -0.82 -4.79
N LEU A 104 11.56 0.25 -4.03
CA LEU A 104 12.53 0.63 -3.00
C LEU A 104 12.14 0.03 -1.65
N PRO A 105 13.07 -0.01 -0.68
CA PRO A 105 12.74 -0.35 0.70
C PRO A 105 11.56 0.48 1.21
N ALA A 106 10.71 -0.18 2.01
CA ALA A 106 9.57 0.51 2.62
C ALA A 106 10.04 1.62 3.56
N VAL A 107 9.28 2.71 3.59
CA VAL A 107 9.54 3.88 4.45
C VAL A 107 8.40 4.07 5.46
N THR A 108 8.66 4.89 6.48
CA THR A 108 7.72 5.15 7.58
C THR A 108 6.79 6.33 7.33
N TYR A 109 6.89 6.98 6.16
CA TYR A 109 6.23 8.25 5.86
C TYR A 109 5.92 8.37 4.37
N LYS A 110 5.03 9.32 4.02
CA LYS A 110 4.87 9.83 2.65
C LYS A 110 5.83 10.98 2.40
N ASP A 111 6.29 11.11 1.16
CA ASP A 111 7.16 12.21 0.77
C ASP A 111 6.48 13.57 0.99
N ILE A 112 7.22 14.53 1.51
CA ILE A 112 6.76 15.91 1.69
C ILE A 112 6.83 16.60 0.32
N ILE A 113 5.68 17.08 -0.16
CA ILE A 113 5.57 17.80 -1.43
C ILE A 113 6.01 19.26 -1.24
N CYS A 114 5.49 19.89 -0.19
CA CYS A 114 5.84 21.27 0.16
C CYS A 114 6.41 21.28 1.58
N PRO A 115 7.57 21.93 1.78
CA PRO A 115 8.14 22.07 3.12
C PRO A 115 7.13 22.71 4.07
N GLY A 116 6.96 22.13 5.25
CA GLY A 116 5.98 22.60 6.23
C GLY A 116 6.40 22.25 7.65
N LYS A 117 5.67 22.78 8.61
CA LYS A 117 5.81 22.39 10.02
C LYS A 117 5.08 21.09 10.26
N LEU A 118 5.55 20.28 11.18
CA LEU A 118 4.91 19.02 11.52
C LEU A 118 3.92 19.19 12.67
N ILE A 119 2.81 18.47 12.60
CA ILE A 119 1.83 18.34 13.65
C ILE A 119 1.33 16.91 13.72
N ALA A 120 1.22 16.39 14.94
CA ALA A 120 0.76 15.02 15.18
C ALA A 120 -0.54 15.04 15.97
N PHE A 121 -1.59 14.49 15.39
CA PHE A 121 -2.91 14.37 16.02
C PHE A 121 -3.15 12.95 16.50
N VAL A 122 -3.82 12.82 17.64
CA VAL A 122 -4.25 11.53 18.19
C VAL A 122 -5.76 11.50 18.35
N ASP A 123 -6.34 10.30 18.24
CA ASP A 123 -7.77 10.08 18.41
C ASP A 123 -8.17 9.76 19.85
N LYS A 124 -7.19 9.50 20.72
CA LYS A 124 -7.42 9.28 22.16
C LYS A 124 -6.71 10.31 23.03
N PRO A 125 -7.39 10.85 24.06
CA PRO A 125 -6.80 11.82 25.00
C PRO A 125 -5.57 11.27 25.74
N SER A 126 -5.53 9.95 26.03
CA SER A 126 -4.44 9.28 26.73
C SER A 126 -3.10 9.36 25.99
N ASP A 127 -3.14 9.58 24.68
CA ASP A 127 -1.94 9.68 23.85
C ASP A 127 -1.44 11.12 23.70
N SER A 128 -2.16 12.09 24.22
CA SER A 128 -1.75 13.50 24.15
C SER A 128 -0.46 13.74 24.96
N GLY A 129 0.51 14.35 24.30
CA GLY A 129 1.84 14.60 24.89
C GLY A 129 2.89 13.49 24.64
N LYS A 130 2.49 12.34 24.10
CA LYS A 130 3.48 11.37 23.56
C LYS A 130 4.27 12.03 22.43
N LYS A 131 5.44 11.52 22.12
CA LYS A 131 6.34 12.15 21.15
C LYS A 131 6.62 11.22 19.99
N LEU A 132 6.58 11.77 18.77
CA LEU A 132 7.17 11.14 17.60
C LEU A 132 8.56 11.75 17.39
N ARG A 133 9.55 10.91 17.12
CA ARG A 133 10.88 11.36 16.71
C ARG A 133 10.96 11.28 15.18
N VAL A 134 11.10 12.42 14.54
CA VAL A 134 11.16 12.55 13.08
C VAL A 134 12.59 12.88 12.68
N PHE A 135 13.22 11.98 11.92
CA PHE A 135 14.54 12.21 11.33
C PHE A 135 14.42 12.78 9.94
N GLY A 136 15.35 13.63 9.55
CA GLY A 136 15.31 14.27 8.23
C GLY A 136 16.07 15.58 8.18
N PHE A 137 15.65 16.43 7.27
CA PHE A 137 16.30 17.69 6.98
C PHE A 137 15.28 18.83 6.91
N ASP A 138 15.71 20.00 7.32
CA ASP A 138 14.94 21.22 7.20
C ASP A 138 14.90 21.74 5.74
N LYS A 139 14.24 22.88 5.51
CA LYS A 139 14.17 23.55 4.21
C LYS A 139 15.55 23.95 3.66
N GLN A 140 16.54 24.17 4.51
CA GLN A 140 17.92 24.52 4.17
C GLN A 140 18.84 23.30 4.03
N ASN A 141 18.28 22.09 4.09
CA ASN A 141 18.99 20.82 4.04
C ASN A 141 19.94 20.59 5.23
N LYS A 142 19.64 21.19 6.40
CA LYS A 142 20.31 20.88 7.67
C LYS A 142 19.61 19.75 8.37
N PRO A 143 20.32 18.85 9.06
CA PRO A 143 19.69 17.78 9.84
C PRO A 143 18.74 18.35 10.89
N LEU A 144 17.58 17.69 11.05
CA LEU A 144 16.65 18.02 12.12
C LEU A 144 17.25 17.62 13.46
N GLN A 145 17.18 18.51 14.43
CA GLN A 145 17.69 18.31 15.78
C GLN A 145 16.72 18.90 16.81
N THR A 146 16.70 18.33 18.00
CA THR A 146 15.96 18.84 19.16
C THR A 146 16.92 19.02 20.33
N LEU A 147 16.79 20.13 21.03
CA LEU A 147 17.52 20.37 22.26
C LEU A 147 16.80 19.66 23.42
N VAL A 148 17.44 18.63 23.98
CA VAL A 148 16.92 17.86 25.13
C VAL A 148 17.92 18.01 26.27
N ASP A 149 17.50 18.54 27.39
CA ASP A 149 18.31 18.74 28.61
C ASP A 149 19.67 19.44 28.34
N GLY A 150 19.69 20.39 27.40
CA GLY A 150 20.90 21.10 27.02
C GLY A 150 21.80 20.41 26.00
N VAL A 151 21.44 19.22 25.54
CA VAL A 151 22.18 18.46 24.51
C VAL A 151 21.37 18.43 23.21
N TRP A 152 22.04 18.66 22.08
CA TRP A 152 21.44 18.51 20.76
C TRP A 152 21.36 17.04 20.36
N GLU A 153 20.15 16.52 20.27
CA GLU A 153 19.87 15.18 19.77
C GLU A 153 19.40 15.21 18.33
N GLU A 154 19.76 14.17 17.57
CA GLU A 154 19.30 13.99 16.20
C GLU A 154 17.78 13.68 16.18
N GLY A 155 17.09 14.31 15.23
CA GLY A 155 15.65 14.18 15.03
C GLY A 155 14.86 15.28 15.74
N LEU A 156 13.72 15.60 15.13
CA LEU A 156 12.72 16.52 15.69
C LEU A 156 11.73 15.77 16.55
N LEU A 157 11.54 16.19 17.80
CA LEU A 157 10.49 15.67 18.67
C LEU A 157 9.19 16.43 18.42
N VAL A 158 8.21 15.72 17.84
CA VAL A 158 6.87 16.26 17.56
C VAL A 158 5.90 15.73 18.62
N PRO A 159 5.38 16.59 19.51
CA PRO A 159 4.39 16.15 20.50
C PRO A 159 3.06 15.83 19.83
N THR A 160 2.39 14.81 20.34
CA THR A 160 1.05 14.45 19.91
C THR A 160 0.00 15.31 20.62
N ILE A 161 -1.06 15.68 19.91
CA ILE A 161 -2.08 16.60 20.39
C ILE A 161 -3.45 15.97 20.17
N TYR A 162 -4.27 15.97 21.24
CA TYR A 162 -5.68 15.63 21.14
C TYR A 162 -6.50 16.90 20.89
N GLY A 163 -7.35 16.86 19.84
CA GLY A 163 -8.12 18.03 19.43
C GLY A 163 -7.42 18.89 18.38
N TYR A 164 -7.69 20.21 18.42
CA TYR A 164 -7.15 21.16 17.46
C TYR A 164 -5.94 21.91 18.03
N ALA A 165 -4.88 21.99 17.26
CA ALA A 165 -3.73 22.83 17.57
C ALA A 165 -3.02 23.31 16.29
N VAL A 166 -2.23 24.36 16.43
CA VAL A 166 -1.40 24.92 15.36
C VAL A 166 0.06 24.81 15.80
N PRO A 167 0.99 24.39 14.91
CA PRO A 167 2.42 24.33 15.24
C PRO A 167 2.96 25.71 15.67
N ALA A 168 3.87 25.69 16.61
CA ALA A 168 4.50 26.92 17.07
C ALA A 168 5.29 27.62 15.96
N ALA A 169 5.39 28.96 16.03
CA ALA A 169 6.16 29.72 15.06
C ALA A 169 7.66 29.36 15.06
N SER A 170 8.17 28.93 16.22
CA SER A 170 9.55 28.49 16.42
C SER A 170 9.86 27.10 15.86
N ASP A 171 8.84 26.29 15.56
CA ASP A 171 9.08 24.96 15.05
C ASP A 171 9.76 24.98 13.67
N PRO A 172 10.75 24.10 13.43
CA PRO A 172 11.46 24.08 12.16
C PRO A 172 10.54 23.67 11.01
N THR A 173 10.77 24.25 9.84
CA THR A 173 10.12 23.85 8.60
C THR A 173 10.84 22.65 8.04
N VAL A 174 10.16 21.49 8.02
CA VAL A 174 10.71 20.23 7.53
C VAL A 174 10.63 20.18 6.01
N GLY A 175 11.75 19.92 5.35
CA GLY A 175 11.85 19.80 3.90
C GLY A 175 11.85 18.35 3.41
N ARG A 176 12.48 17.45 4.17
CA ARG A 176 12.56 16.03 3.82
C ARG A 176 12.61 15.16 5.07
N ILE A 177 11.88 14.07 5.07
CA ILE A 177 11.92 13.05 6.13
C ILE A 177 12.75 11.86 5.65
N THR A 178 13.50 11.25 6.54
CA THR A 178 14.27 10.03 6.30
C THR A 178 13.74 8.85 7.12
N ASP A 179 13.26 9.11 8.32
CA ASP A 179 12.63 8.10 9.18
C ASP A 179 11.72 8.73 10.23
N ILE A 180 10.81 7.92 10.78
CA ILE A 180 9.92 8.32 11.88
C ILE A 180 9.82 7.15 12.85
N VAL A 181 10.06 7.45 14.12
CA VAL A 181 9.93 6.50 15.21
C VAL A 181 8.90 7.00 16.20
N LYS A 182 8.00 6.12 16.62
CA LYS A 182 6.99 6.40 17.65
C LYS A 182 7.04 5.38 18.78
N GLU A 183 6.57 5.78 19.94
CA GLU A 183 6.26 4.89 21.04
C GLU A 183 4.87 4.23 20.82
N PRO A 184 4.59 3.08 21.47
CA PRO A 184 3.25 2.50 21.47
C PRO A 184 2.20 3.50 21.95
N SER A 185 1.05 3.49 21.29
CA SER A 185 -0.09 4.38 21.62
C SER A 185 -1.35 3.56 21.85
N ASP A 186 -2.35 4.17 22.51
CA ASP A 186 -3.66 3.53 22.70
C ASP A 186 -4.59 3.75 21.53
N GLY A 187 -4.30 4.76 20.72
CA GLY A 187 -5.06 5.14 19.55
C GLY A 187 -4.17 5.40 18.33
N ILE A 188 -4.82 5.80 17.23
CA ILE A 188 -4.14 6.11 15.97
C ILE A 188 -3.49 7.49 16.06
N ILE A 189 -2.23 7.59 15.61
CA ILE A 189 -1.52 8.86 15.44
C ILE A 189 -1.54 9.24 13.97
N ARG A 190 -1.90 10.50 13.66
CA ARG A 190 -1.84 11.08 12.32
C ARG A 190 -0.83 12.21 12.29
N LEU A 191 0.22 12.05 11.49
CA LEU A 191 1.22 13.08 11.27
C LEU A 191 0.92 13.83 9.98
N SER A 192 0.88 15.15 10.05
CA SER A 192 0.63 16.01 8.90
C SER A 192 1.68 17.13 8.82
N THR A 193 1.95 17.62 7.61
CA THR A 193 2.57 18.94 7.46
C THR A 193 1.51 20.02 7.56
N PHE A 194 1.85 21.14 8.15
CA PHE A 194 1.03 22.32 8.23
C PHE A 194 1.73 23.48 7.51
N ASP A 195 1.05 24.06 6.55
CA ASP A 195 1.49 25.28 5.88
C ASP A 195 0.73 26.45 6.49
N SER A 196 1.47 27.34 7.13
CA SER A 196 0.89 28.55 7.76
C SER A 196 0.28 29.52 6.76
N SER A 197 0.67 29.46 5.49
CA SER A 197 0.19 30.36 4.43
C SER A 197 -1.18 29.95 3.89
N SER A 198 -1.46 28.64 3.84
CA SER A 198 -2.71 28.09 3.30
C SER A 198 -3.68 27.57 4.34
N SER A 199 -3.27 27.54 5.61
CA SER A 199 -4.03 26.88 6.72
C SER A 199 -4.42 25.43 6.39
N SER A 200 -3.69 24.79 5.48
CA SER A 200 -3.94 23.43 5.03
C SER A 200 -2.86 22.48 5.53
N GLY A 201 -3.26 21.26 5.82
CA GLY A 201 -2.35 20.19 6.23
C GLY A 201 -2.34 19.04 5.24
N THR A 202 -1.15 18.55 4.92
CA THR A 202 -0.99 17.34 4.10
C THR A 202 -0.62 16.16 4.98
N LEU A 203 -1.40 15.09 4.91
CA LEU A 203 -1.16 13.88 5.70
C LEU A 203 0.13 13.18 5.24
N ILE A 204 1.09 13.05 6.16
CA ILE A 204 2.39 12.40 5.95
C ILE A 204 2.36 10.94 6.39
N GLY A 205 1.70 10.64 7.50
CA GLY A 205 1.67 9.28 8.02
C GLY A 205 0.48 9.01 8.92
N ILE A 206 0.07 7.74 8.95
CA ILE A 206 -0.93 7.20 9.89
C ILE A 206 -0.27 6.01 10.57
N TYR A 207 -0.30 6.00 11.89
CA TYR A 207 0.37 5.02 12.73
C TYR A 207 -0.63 4.35 13.65
N ASP A 208 -0.75 3.03 13.54
CA ASP A 208 -1.61 2.24 14.43
C ASP A 208 -0.99 2.09 15.83
N PRO A 209 -1.78 1.75 16.85
CA PRO A 209 -1.32 1.67 18.25
C PRO A 209 -0.03 0.87 18.45
N ASP A 210 0.02 -0.35 17.96
CA ASP A 210 1.13 -1.28 18.18
C ASP A 210 2.26 -1.15 17.15
N GLU A 211 2.10 -0.23 16.20
CA GLU A 211 3.04 -0.06 15.10
C GLU A 211 4.16 0.91 15.48
N THR A 212 5.32 0.38 15.79
CA THR A 212 6.51 1.17 16.14
C THR A 212 7.28 1.66 14.91
N HIS A 213 7.25 0.88 13.81
CA HIS A 213 7.92 1.20 12.56
C HIS A 213 6.97 1.01 11.38
N PRO A 214 5.99 1.89 11.21
CA PRO A 214 5.03 1.82 10.10
C PRO A 214 5.74 1.93 8.76
N ARG A 215 5.23 1.20 7.75
CA ARG A 215 5.89 1.10 6.46
C ARG A 215 4.95 1.49 5.32
N TYR A 216 5.44 2.36 4.45
CA TYR A 216 4.84 2.67 3.17
C TYR A 216 5.72 2.11 2.05
N ARG A 217 5.12 1.48 1.05
CA ARG A 217 5.85 1.09 -0.16
C ARG A 217 6.34 2.32 -0.89
N ARG A 218 7.50 2.23 -1.48
CA ARG A 218 8.10 3.28 -2.27
C ARG A 218 8.57 2.74 -3.60
N ILE A 219 8.33 3.47 -4.67
CA ILE A 219 8.83 3.12 -6.00
C ILE A 219 9.69 4.25 -6.55
N LYS A 220 10.69 3.87 -7.34
CA LYS A 220 11.51 4.78 -8.13
C LYS A 220 11.16 4.60 -9.59
N ILE A 221 11.06 5.68 -10.34
CA ILE A 221 10.72 5.68 -11.76
C ILE A 221 11.86 6.22 -12.60
N SER A 222 12.02 5.69 -13.83
CA SER A 222 13.11 6.02 -14.74
C SER A 222 13.10 7.48 -15.20
N ARG A 223 11.92 8.06 -15.38
CA ARG A 223 11.76 9.43 -15.89
C ARG A 223 10.96 10.27 -14.91
N GLY A 224 11.34 11.53 -14.76
CA GLY A 224 10.51 12.51 -14.09
C GLY A 224 9.24 12.74 -14.92
N CYS A 225 8.12 12.26 -14.42
CA CYS A 225 6.80 12.43 -15.02
C CYS A 225 5.91 13.08 -13.95
N PRO A 226 5.18 14.15 -14.25
CA PRO A 226 4.34 14.81 -13.26
C PRO A 226 3.21 13.91 -12.77
N TRP A 227 2.73 12.97 -13.60
CA TRP A 227 1.64 12.07 -13.27
C TRP A 227 2.00 10.63 -13.58
N VAL A 228 1.78 9.77 -12.60
CA VAL A 228 2.00 8.33 -12.68
C VAL A 228 0.71 7.63 -12.29
N ARG A 229 0.21 6.75 -13.17
CA ARG A 229 -0.88 5.85 -12.86
C ARG A 229 -0.31 4.53 -12.37
N ILE A 230 -0.76 4.09 -11.22
CA ILE A 230 -0.32 2.85 -10.57
C ILE A 230 -1.52 1.94 -10.39
N VAL A 231 -1.41 0.72 -10.91
CA VAL A 231 -2.36 -0.35 -10.64
C VAL A 231 -1.78 -1.24 -9.55
N TYR A 232 -2.55 -1.50 -8.52
CA TYR A 232 -2.06 -2.16 -7.32
C TYR A 232 -3.10 -3.09 -6.71
N ARG A 233 -2.62 -4.06 -5.92
CA ARG A 233 -3.45 -4.83 -5.00
C ARG A 233 -3.60 -4.06 -3.70
N LYS A 234 -4.85 -3.96 -3.24
CA LYS A 234 -5.17 -3.42 -1.92
C LYS A 234 -4.80 -4.42 -0.84
N LYS A 235 -4.25 -3.93 0.26
CA LYS A 235 -4.01 -4.75 1.45
C LYS A 235 -5.34 -5.34 1.93
N SER A 236 -5.34 -6.63 2.23
CA SER A 236 -6.51 -7.27 2.82
C SER A 236 -6.79 -6.69 4.20
N PHE A 237 -8.04 -6.36 4.46
CA PHE A 237 -8.47 -5.82 5.74
C PHE A 237 -8.64 -6.95 6.77
N GLU A 238 -8.33 -6.65 8.02
CA GLU A 238 -8.73 -7.49 9.13
C GLU A 238 -10.21 -7.25 9.45
N ILE A 239 -10.95 -8.34 9.61
CA ILE A 239 -12.33 -8.27 10.04
C ILE A 239 -12.34 -8.23 11.56
N THR A 240 -12.70 -7.08 12.10
CA THR A 240 -12.73 -6.83 13.55
C THR A 240 -14.14 -6.65 14.10
N SER A 241 -15.15 -6.57 13.23
CA SER A 241 -16.53 -6.28 13.60
C SER A 241 -17.50 -6.91 12.60
N VAL A 242 -18.70 -7.25 13.06
CA VAL A 242 -19.82 -7.73 12.23
C VAL A 242 -20.24 -6.72 11.15
N ASN A 243 -19.96 -5.43 11.36
CA ASN A 243 -20.26 -4.36 10.41
C ASN A 243 -19.13 -4.11 9.41
N THR A 244 -17.99 -4.82 9.50
CA THR A 244 -16.90 -4.68 8.55
C THR A 244 -17.38 -5.06 7.15
N ARG A 245 -17.16 -4.17 6.18
CA ARG A 245 -17.47 -4.43 4.77
C ARG A 245 -16.47 -5.40 4.17
N ILE A 246 -17.01 -6.42 3.49
CA ILE A 246 -16.22 -7.42 2.77
C ILE A 246 -16.23 -7.06 1.29
N LEU A 247 -15.05 -6.93 0.71
CA LEU A 247 -14.88 -6.50 -0.69
C LEU A 247 -15.11 -7.62 -1.72
N LEU A 248 -15.30 -8.85 -1.27
CA LEU A 248 -15.62 -9.95 -2.17
C LEU A 248 -17.06 -9.85 -2.70
N HIS A 249 -17.30 -10.36 -3.90
CA HIS A 249 -18.63 -10.39 -4.50
C HIS A 249 -19.44 -11.62 -4.06
N SER A 250 -18.77 -12.70 -3.68
CA SER A 250 -19.41 -13.98 -3.35
C SER A 250 -19.34 -14.33 -1.85
N ARG A 251 -20.50 -14.37 -1.20
CA ARG A 251 -20.62 -14.94 0.15
C ARG A 251 -20.25 -16.41 0.18
N PHE A 252 -20.75 -17.18 -0.81
CA PHE A 252 -20.52 -18.60 -0.89
C PHE A 252 -19.06 -18.96 -1.08
N ALA A 253 -18.33 -18.23 -1.93
CA ALA A 253 -16.90 -18.40 -2.08
C ALA A 253 -16.15 -18.15 -0.76
N LEU A 254 -16.54 -17.12 -0.01
CA LEU A 254 -15.91 -16.86 1.30
C LEU A 254 -16.18 -17.97 2.31
N VAL A 255 -17.41 -18.49 2.37
CA VAL A 255 -17.75 -19.63 3.27
C VAL A 255 -16.94 -20.87 2.89
N MET A 256 -16.77 -21.16 1.59
CA MET A 256 -15.93 -22.29 1.14
C MET A 256 -14.46 -22.07 1.48
N ALA A 257 -13.96 -20.85 1.33
CA ALA A 257 -12.61 -20.49 1.72
C ALA A 257 -12.39 -20.61 3.23
N MET A 258 -13.37 -20.22 4.05
CA MET A 258 -13.30 -20.43 5.50
C MET A 258 -13.24 -21.91 5.87
N LYS A 259 -14.00 -22.77 5.16
CA LYS A 259 -13.89 -24.23 5.34
C LYS A 259 -12.50 -24.73 5.00
N ALA A 260 -11.91 -24.25 3.89
CA ALA A 260 -10.54 -24.59 3.52
C ALA A 260 -9.55 -24.23 4.63
N VAL A 261 -9.62 -23.00 5.16
CA VAL A 261 -8.76 -22.55 6.28
C VAL A 261 -8.93 -23.47 7.50
N LYS A 262 -10.17 -23.83 7.84
CA LYS A 262 -10.41 -24.76 8.95
C LYS A 262 -9.73 -26.09 8.73
N PHE A 263 -9.89 -26.72 7.55
CA PHE A 263 -9.27 -28.01 7.24
C PHE A 263 -7.73 -27.94 7.27
N TYR A 264 -7.14 -26.84 6.80
CA TYR A 264 -5.71 -26.64 6.92
C TYR A 264 -5.23 -26.54 8.38
N LEU A 265 -6.00 -25.87 9.23
CA LEU A 265 -5.71 -25.81 10.68
C LEU A 265 -5.89 -27.15 11.38
N ASP A 266 -6.82 -27.98 10.92
CA ASP A 266 -7.05 -29.33 11.39
C ASP A 266 -6.07 -30.36 10.76
N SER A 267 -5.07 -29.88 9.98
CA SER A 267 -4.06 -30.69 9.26
C SER A 267 -4.64 -31.60 8.18
N ASP A 268 -5.87 -31.40 7.74
CA ASP A 268 -6.50 -32.11 6.63
C ASP A 268 -6.27 -31.34 5.31
N VAL A 269 -5.08 -31.47 4.78
CA VAL A 269 -4.63 -30.72 3.59
C VAL A 269 -5.47 -31.10 2.36
N ALA A 270 -5.87 -32.34 2.20
CA ALA A 270 -6.61 -32.82 1.02
C ALA A 270 -7.97 -32.12 0.90
N ASN A 271 -8.75 -32.13 1.97
CA ASN A 271 -10.04 -31.42 2.04
C ASN A 271 -9.83 -29.90 1.95
N GLY A 272 -8.80 -29.37 2.60
CA GLY A 272 -8.42 -27.96 2.50
C GLY A 272 -8.23 -27.50 1.04
N MET A 273 -7.42 -28.23 0.27
CA MET A 273 -7.18 -27.93 -1.16
C MET A 273 -8.45 -28.04 -2.01
N GLN A 274 -9.33 -29.01 -1.73
CA GLN A 274 -10.59 -29.17 -2.46
C GLN A 274 -11.52 -27.97 -2.25
N PHE A 275 -11.71 -27.53 -1.00
CA PHE A 275 -12.55 -26.36 -0.69
C PHE A 275 -11.95 -25.07 -1.22
N GLU A 276 -10.62 -24.91 -1.17
CA GLU A 276 -9.91 -23.76 -1.72
C GLU A 276 -10.10 -23.67 -3.24
N ALA A 277 -9.92 -24.78 -3.97
CA ALA A 277 -10.14 -24.83 -5.41
C ALA A 277 -11.60 -24.50 -5.78
N HIS A 278 -12.56 -25.00 -4.98
CA HIS A 278 -13.97 -24.69 -5.18
C HIS A 278 -14.28 -23.21 -4.97
N ALA A 279 -13.74 -22.60 -3.88
CA ALA A 279 -13.91 -21.19 -3.60
C ALA A 279 -13.33 -20.30 -4.72
N SER A 280 -12.13 -20.63 -5.20
CA SER A 280 -11.47 -19.92 -6.31
C SER A 280 -12.28 -20.02 -7.60
N ARG A 281 -12.80 -21.20 -7.94
CA ARG A 281 -13.63 -21.41 -9.13
C ARG A 281 -14.90 -20.53 -9.08
N ILE A 282 -15.60 -20.50 -7.95
CA ILE A 282 -16.80 -19.68 -7.79
C ILE A 282 -16.51 -18.21 -8.00
N LEU A 283 -15.39 -17.70 -7.48
CA LEU A 283 -14.99 -16.32 -7.69
C LEU A 283 -14.72 -16.04 -9.17
N THR A 284 -13.94 -16.89 -9.82
CA THR A 284 -13.61 -16.73 -11.25
C THR A 284 -14.88 -16.76 -12.13
N GLU A 285 -15.82 -17.67 -11.85
CA GLU A 285 -17.10 -17.74 -12.57
C GLU A 285 -17.92 -16.45 -12.37
N GLN A 286 -17.93 -15.89 -11.18
CA GLN A 286 -18.68 -14.67 -10.88
C GLN A 286 -18.00 -13.42 -11.46
N GLU A 287 -16.69 -13.33 -11.42
CA GLU A 287 -15.93 -12.24 -12.05
C GLU A 287 -16.12 -12.29 -13.57
N GLY A 288 -16.06 -13.47 -14.19
CA GLY A 288 -16.36 -13.65 -15.60
C GLY A 288 -17.78 -13.23 -15.99
N ALA A 289 -18.75 -13.39 -15.09
CA ALA A 289 -20.13 -12.93 -15.32
C ALA A 289 -20.31 -11.41 -15.15
N LEU A 290 -19.45 -10.77 -14.35
CA LEU A 290 -19.46 -9.32 -14.12
C LEU A 290 -18.67 -8.57 -15.19
N THR A 291 -17.69 -9.20 -15.80
CA THR A 291 -16.98 -8.64 -16.95
C THR A 291 -17.95 -8.61 -18.13
N SER A 292 -18.26 -7.41 -18.61
CA SER A 292 -19.10 -7.24 -19.80
C SER A 292 -18.57 -8.11 -20.95
N PRO A 293 -19.41 -8.88 -21.66
CA PRO A 293 -18.98 -9.64 -22.82
C PRO A 293 -18.42 -8.77 -23.96
N ASN A 294 -18.57 -7.46 -23.85
CA ASN A 294 -18.00 -6.45 -24.73
C ASN A 294 -16.72 -5.80 -24.20
N ALA A 295 -16.25 -6.17 -23.03
CA ALA A 295 -14.89 -5.83 -22.64
C ALA A 295 -13.97 -6.63 -23.56
N LEU A 296 -13.57 -6.03 -24.67
CA LEU A 296 -12.48 -6.55 -25.50
C LEU A 296 -11.31 -6.83 -24.54
N PRO A 297 -10.79 -8.07 -24.55
CA PRO A 297 -9.57 -8.33 -23.83
C PRO A 297 -8.60 -7.25 -24.29
N MET A 298 -7.96 -6.55 -23.33
CA MET A 298 -6.92 -5.60 -23.65
C MET A 298 -5.86 -6.42 -24.40
N GLN A 299 -5.95 -6.42 -25.74
CA GLN A 299 -4.86 -6.91 -26.54
C GLN A 299 -3.74 -5.93 -26.24
N VAL A 300 -2.78 -6.42 -25.46
CA VAL A 300 -1.45 -5.82 -25.44
C VAL A 300 -0.94 -6.07 -26.85
N GLU A 301 -1.22 -5.13 -27.76
CA GLU A 301 -0.51 -5.10 -29.03
C GLU A 301 0.95 -4.94 -28.67
N ASP A 302 1.65 -6.03 -28.84
CA ASP A 302 3.10 -6.05 -28.76
C ASP A 302 3.60 -5.25 -29.97
N ARG A 303 3.68 -3.92 -29.81
CA ARG A 303 4.20 -3.01 -30.85
C ARG A 303 5.67 -3.26 -31.19
N ASN A 304 6.30 -4.21 -30.55
CA ASN A 304 7.64 -4.66 -30.89
C ASN A 304 7.67 -5.69 -32.03
N SER A 305 6.52 -6.10 -32.54
CA SER A 305 6.45 -6.98 -33.73
C SER A 305 6.37 -6.24 -35.07
N ILE A 306 6.68 -4.93 -35.10
CA ILE A 306 7.04 -4.30 -36.37
C ILE A 306 8.45 -4.78 -36.71
N VAL A 307 8.50 -5.99 -37.25
CA VAL A 307 9.62 -6.43 -38.04
C VAL A 307 9.78 -5.39 -39.15
N GLN A 308 10.83 -4.60 -39.05
CA GLN A 308 11.33 -3.87 -40.21
C GLN A 308 11.54 -4.90 -41.32
N LYS A 309 10.67 -4.88 -42.32
CA LYS A 309 11.04 -5.45 -43.61
C LYS A 309 12.17 -4.56 -44.11
N ASP A 310 13.38 -5.04 -43.94
CA ASP A 310 14.51 -4.52 -44.65
C ASP A 310 14.29 -4.83 -46.14
N ASP A 311 13.91 -3.83 -46.89
CA ASP A 311 14.00 -3.84 -48.35
C ASP A 311 15.52 -3.87 -48.71
N TRP A 312 16.04 -5.09 -48.79
CA TRP A 312 17.28 -5.33 -49.50
C TRP A 312 16.92 -5.64 -50.96
N ASP A 313 16.63 -4.64 -51.75
CA ASP A 313 16.77 -4.71 -53.20
C ASP A 313 17.98 -3.88 -53.60
N VAL A 314 19.08 -4.62 -53.80
CA VAL A 314 20.29 -4.15 -54.47
C VAL A 314 20.02 -4.25 -55.97
N ASN A 315 20.11 -3.11 -56.67
CA ASN A 315 20.56 -3.03 -58.05
C ASN A 315 21.77 -2.11 -58.15
#